data_2441fec96a40241829c7fa6b2eba848a
#
_entry.id   2441fec96a40241829c7fa6b2eba848a
#
_cell.length_a   1.000
_cell.length_b   1.000
_cell.length_c   1.000
_cell.angle_alpha   90.00
_cell.angle_beta   90.00
_cell.angle_gamma   90.00
#
_symmetry.space_group_name_H-M   'P 1'
#
loop_
_entity.id
_entity.type
_entity.pdbx_description
1 polymer ?
#
loop_
_entity_poly.entity_id
_entity_poly.type
_entity_poly.pdbx_seq_one_letter_code
_entity_poly.pdbx_strand_id
1 'polypeptide(L)'
;MQEYWDIYDINRNKTGRTMKRNDWHMKEGDYYISVLGVVRRSDGKFLITQRVMTKEWAPGWWEIPGGAVKAGESSLEAVIREVREETNLDVSGKKGGYQCSYHRENKGQNYIVDIYRFDMDAGEEDLRLQKEETMGGKFASLEEIKEIAAKGEFLHYDSIRKVFED
;
A
#
# COMPACT_ATOMS: atom_id res chain seq x y z
N MET A 1 -20.05 2.34 -5.71
CA MET A 1 -19.85 0.91 -6.03
C MET A 1 -19.29 0.20 -4.81
N GLN A 2 -19.80 -0.98 -4.50
CA GLN A 2 -19.36 -1.73 -3.34
C GLN A 2 -18.14 -2.57 -3.67
N GLU A 3 -17.20 -2.60 -2.74
CA GLU A 3 -15.95 -3.34 -2.90
C GLU A 3 -16.01 -4.63 -2.08
N TYR A 4 -15.65 -5.74 -2.71
CA TYR A 4 -15.56 -7.04 -2.06
C TYR A 4 -14.14 -7.54 -2.08
N TRP A 5 -13.76 -8.28 -1.04
CA TRP A 5 -12.44 -8.88 -0.91
C TRP A 5 -12.59 -10.40 -0.81
N ASP A 6 -11.67 -11.13 -1.44
CA ASP A 6 -11.54 -12.56 -1.21
C ASP A 6 -10.97 -12.77 0.19
N ILE A 7 -11.42 -13.82 0.86
CA ILE A 7 -10.89 -14.22 2.16
C ILE A 7 -9.93 -15.40 1.94
N TYR A 8 -8.75 -15.28 2.54
CA TYR A 8 -7.65 -16.23 2.43
C TYR A 8 -7.33 -16.83 3.79
N ASP A 9 -6.61 -17.98 3.79
CA ASP A 9 -5.94 -18.47 5.00
C ASP A 9 -4.53 -17.87 5.09
N ILE A 10 -3.79 -18.16 6.16
CA ILE A 10 -2.43 -17.62 6.35
C ILE A 10 -1.46 -18.12 5.27
N ASN A 11 -1.75 -19.23 4.62
CA ASN A 11 -0.93 -19.79 3.53
C ASN A 11 -1.34 -19.25 2.16
N ARG A 12 -2.19 -18.21 2.12
CA ARG A 12 -2.64 -17.52 0.91
C ARG A 12 -3.57 -18.36 0.03
N ASN A 13 -4.19 -19.37 0.59
CA ASN A 13 -5.20 -20.14 -0.11
C ASN A 13 -6.54 -19.45 0.02
N LYS A 14 -7.26 -19.30 -1.09
CA LYS A 14 -8.62 -18.75 -1.06
C LYS A 14 -9.54 -19.71 -0.34
N THR A 15 -10.35 -19.17 0.57
CA THR A 15 -11.35 -19.97 1.30
C THR A 15 -12.60 -20.23 0.50
N GLY A 16 -12.78 -19.52 -0.62
CA GLY A 16 -14.03 -19.53 -1.40
C GLY A 16 -15.06 -18.53 -0.88
N ARG A 17 -14.77 -17.85 0.22
CA ARG A 17 -15.65 -16.81 0.78
C ARG A 17 -15.15 -15.43 0.41
N THR A 18 -16.08 -14.47 0.38
CA THR A 18 -15.75 -13.06 0.17
C THR A 18 -16.33 -12.25 1.32
N MET A 19 -15.84 -11.01 1.45
CA MET A 19 -16.33 -10.08 2.46
C MET A 19 -16.49 -8.71 1.81
N LYS A 20 -17.59 -8.04 2.11
CA LYS A 20 -17.78 -6.67 1.69
C LYS A 20 -16.87 -5.76 2.54
N ARG A 21 -16.25 -4.77 1.90
CA ARG A 21 -15.40 -3.81 2.60
C ARG A 21 -16.14 -3.17 3.79
N ASN A 22 -15.49 -3.17 4.95
CA ASN A 22 -16.00 -2.66 6.21
C ASN A 22 -17.17 -3.44 6.82
N ASP A 23 -17.53 -4.57 6.24
CA ASP A 23 -18.55 -5.46 6.79
C ASP A 23 -17.86 -6.73 7.31
N TRP A 24 -17.21 -6.60 8.46
CA TRP A 24 -16.27 -7.58 8.98
C TRP A 24 -16.95 -8.88 9.41
N HIS A 25 -16.64 -9.96 8.70
CA HIS A 25 -17.13 -11.32 8.98
C HIS A 25 -16.00 -12.34 8.96
N MET A 26 -14.86 -11.98 9.54
CA MET A 26 -13.70 -12.85 9.57
C MET A 26 -13.79 -13.84 10.72
N LYS A 27 -13.53 -15.10 10.40
CA LYS A 27 -13.37 -16.18 11.38
C LYS A 27 -11.91 -16.25 11.79
N GLU A 28 -11.63 -17.01 12.84
CA GLU A 28 -10.23 -17.29 13.22
C GLU A 28 -9.50 -17.92 12.03
N GLY A 29 -8.31 -17.42 11.75
CA GLY A 29 -7.50 -17.89 10.62
C GLY A 29 -7.83 -17.27 9.27
N ASP A 30 -8.80 -16.36 9.21
CA ASP A 30 -9.15 -15.64 7.98
C ASP A 30 -8.29 -14.39 7.82
N TYR A 31 -7.87 -14.12 6.57
CA TYR A 31 -7.06 -12.95 6.20
C TYR A 31 -7.59 -12.32 4.92
N TYR A 32 -7.45 -11.01 4.78
CA TYR A 32 -7.53 -10.38 3.46
C TYR A 32 -6.12 -9.95 3.04
N ILE A 33 -5.93 -9.62 1.77
CA ILE A 33 -4.64 -9.19 1.26
C ILE A 33 -4.68 -7.72 0.91
N SER A 34 -3.66 -6.99 1.33
CA SER A 34 -3.42 -5.60 0.97
C SER A 34 -2.09 -5.50 0.25
N VAL A 35 -1.87 -4.44 -0.51
CA VAL A 35 -0.64 -4.22 -1.26
C VAL A 35 -0.08 -2.84 -0.97
N LEU A 36 1.24 -2.72 -1.08
CA LEU A 36 1.95 -1.44 -1.06
C LEU A 36 2.85 -1.38 -2.28
N GLY A 37 2.86 -0.25 -2.96
CA GLY A 37 3.67 -0.03 -4.15
C GLY A 37 4.73 1.03 -3.94
N VAL A 38 5.98 0.62 -3.77
CA VAL A 38 7.11 1.52 -3.66
C VAL A 38 7.56 1.90 -5.07
N VAL A 39 7.56 3.18 -5.39
CA VAL A 39 8.09 3.69 -6.66
C VAL A 39 9.43 4.35 -6.36
N ARG A 40 10.49 3.83 -6.96
CA ARG A 40 11.85 4.34 -6.80
C ARG A 40 12.32 5.02 -8.07
N ARG A 41 12.78 6.26 -7.94
CA ARG A 41 13.38 7.00 -9.06
C ARG A 41 14.86 6.65 -9.19
N SER A 42 15.42 6.94 -10.37
CA SER A 42 16.85 6.71 -10.63
C SER A 42 17.77 7.54 -9.73
N ASP A 43 17.28 8.66 -9.17
CA ASP A 43 18.03 9.46 -8.20
C ASP A 43 17.97 8.91 -6.77
N GLY A 44 17.34 7.75 -6.58
CA GLY A 44 17.24 7.10 -5.27
C GLY A 44 16.10 7.59 -4.38
N LYS A 45 15.26 8.47 -4.89
CA LYS A 45 14.09 8.95 -4.13
C LYS A 45 12.89 8.07 -4.33
N PHE A 46 11.98 8.09 -3.36
CA PHE A 46 10.80 7.23 -3.31
C PHE A 46 9.52 8.05 -3.23
N LEU A 47 8.49 7.59 -3.95
CA LEU A 47 7.17 8.20 -3.87
C LEU A 47 6.54 7.92 -2.52
N ILE A 48 6.14 8.98 -1.83
CA ILE A 48 5.36 8.88 -0.59
C ILE A 48 4.14 9.78 -0.69
N THR A 49 3.06 9.39 -0.02
CA THR A 49 1.81 10.14 0.00
C THR A 49 1.42 10.45 1.43
N GLN A 50 0.66 11.53 1.62
CA GLN A 50 0.27 12.00 2.94
C GLN A 50 -1.25 11.89 3.11
N ARG A 51 -1.67 11.23 4.18
CA ARG A 51 -3.08 11.01 4.48
C ARG A 51 -3.74 12.34 4.86
N VAL A 52 -4.99 12.53 4.40
CA VAL A 52 -5.75 13.75 4.76
C VAL A 52 -6.02 13.80 6.26
N MET A 53 -6.18 15.03 6.77
CA MET A 53 -6.40 15.25 8.21
C MET A 53 -7.75 14.75 8.69
N THR A 54 -8.69 14.49 7.79
CA THR A 54 -10.03 13.99 8.13
C THR A 54 -10.07 12.48 8.37
N LYS A 55 -8.96 11.76 8.14
CA LYS A 55 -8.89 10.32 8.43
C LYS A 55 -9.00 10.09 9.93
N GLU A 56 -9.76 9.07 10.32
CA GLU A 56 -9.91 8.69 11.73
C GLU A 56 -8.61 8.10 12.29
N TRP A 57 -7.89 7.36 11.43
CA TRP A 57 -6.64 6.72 11.82
C TRP A 57 -5.46 7.37 11.12
N ALA A 58 -4.44 7.73 11.90
CA ALA A 58 -3.19 8.30 11.42
C ALA A 58 -3.38 9.50 10.48
N PRO A 59 -4.20 10.53 10.86
CA PRO A 59 -4.37 11.71 10.02
C PRO A 59 -3.04 12.44 9.85
N GLY A 60 -2.73 12.85 8.62
CA GLY A 60 -1.52 13.60 8.30
C GLY A 60 -0.25 12.77 8.22
N TRP A 61 -0.30 11.47 8.47
CA TRP A 61 0.87 10.61 8.37
C TRP A 61 1.23 10.35 6.92
N TRP A 62 2.50 10.07 6.69
CA TRP A 62 3.01 9.68 5.39
C TRP A 62 2.99 8.16 5.24
N GLU A 63 2.85 7.70 4.01
CA GLU A 63 2.75 6.27 3.71
C GLU A 63 3.17 5.97 2.27
N ILE A 64 3.32 4.69 1.98
CA ILE A 64 3.48 4.19 0.62
C ILE A 64 2.09 3.95 0.05
N PRO A 65 1.81 4.32 -1.22
CA PRO A 65 0.52 4.05 -1.84
C PRO A 65 0.15 2.57 -1.81
N GLY A 66 -1.10 2.28 -1.55
CA GLY A 66 -1.58 0.90 -1.53
C GLY A 66 -3.03 0.81 -1.09
N GLY A 67 -3.50 -0.43 -0.96
CA GLY A 67 -4.86 -0.72 -0.53
C GLY A 67 -5.19 -2.18 -0.66
N ALA A 68 -6.44 -2.54 -0.39
CA ALA A 68 -6.87 -3.94 -0.40
C ALA A 68 -7.00 -4.51 -1.81
N VAL A 69 -6.66 -5.79 -1.93
CA VAL A 69 -6.87 -6.56 -3.16
C VAL A 69 -8.37 -6.88 -3.26
N LYS A 70 -8.97 -6.53 -4.39
CA LYS A 70 -10.40 -6.81 -4.63
C LYS A 70 -10.62 -8.27 -4.98
N ALA A 71 -11.83 -8.76 -4.74
CA ALA A 71 -12.21 -10.12 -5.11
C ALA A 71 -11.95 -10.36 -6.60
N GLY A 72 -11.29 -11.46 -6.92
CA GLY A 72 -10.93 -11.83 -8.30
C GLY A 72 -9.70 -11.13 -8.86
N GLU A 73 -9.14 -10.18 -8.13
CA GLU A 73 -7.96 -9.42 -8.55
C GLU A 73 -6.69 -10.11 -8.03
N SER A 74 -5.62 -10.11 -8.82
CA SER A 74 -4.33 -10.56 -8.32
C SER A 74 -3.67 -9.45 -7.51
N SER A 75 -2.70 -9.82 -6.68
CA SER A 75 -1.91 -8.88 -5.90
C SER A 75 -1.22 -7.85 -6.82
N LEU A 76 -0.62 -8.30 -7.94
CA LEU A 76 0.03 -7.41 -8.90
C LEU A 76 -0.97 -6.44 -9.55
N GLU A 77 -2.12 -6.94 -9.96
CA GLU A 77 -3.17 -6.08 -10.53
C GLU A 77 -3.60 -5.02 -9.51
N ALA A 78 -3.73 -5.43 -8.25
CA ALA A 78 -4.14 -4.52 -7.19
C ALA A 78 -3.14 -3.39 -6.97
N VAL A 79 -1.83 -3.69 -6.90
CA VAL A 79 -0.84 -2.65 -6.66
C VAL A 79 -0.74 -1.67 -7.83
N ILE A 80 -0.86 -2.16 -9.06
CA ILE A 80 -0.88 -1.30 -10.25
C ILE A 80 -2.08 -0.35 -10.19
N ARG A 81 -3.25 -0.89 -9.85
CA ARG A 81 -4.48 -0.10 -9.74
C ARG A 81 -4.39 0.94 -8.62
N GLU A 82 -3.94 0.54 -7.43
CA GLU A 82 -3.86 1.44 -6.28
C GLU A 82 -2.88 2.59 -6.51
N VAL A 83 -1.71 2.32 -7.06
CA VAL A 83 -0.74 3.38 -7.35
C VAL A 83 -1.32 4.37 -8.36
N ARG A 84 -2.02 3.86 -9.38
CA ARG A 84 -2.65 4.72 -10.38
C ARG A 84 -3.79 5.55 -9.78
N GLU A 85 -4.66 4.94 -9.00
CA GLU A 85 -5.79 5.65 -8.37
C GLU A 85 -5.32 6.75 -7.43
N GLU A 86 -4.32 6.47 -6.62
CA GLU A 86 -3.85 7.42 -5.62
C GLU A 86 -2.92 8.50 -6.17
N THR A 87 -2.14 8.20 -7.20
CA THR A 87 -1.08 9.11 -7.67
C THR A 87 -1.09 9.42 -9.15
N ASN A 88 -1.88 8.71 -9.96
CA ASN A 88 -1.91 8.80 -11.42
C ASN A 88 -0.70 8.15 -12.12
N LEU A 89 0.21 7.53 -11.39
CA LEU A 89 1.36 6.88 -12.03
C LEU A 89 1.01 5.45 -12.45
N ASP A 90 1.45 5.08 -13.65
CA ASP A 90 1.25 3.75 -14.19
C ASP A 90 2.55 2.94 -14.08
N VAL A 91 2.62 2.05 -13.11
CA VAL A 91 3.80 1.22 -12.88
C VAL A 91 3.76 -0.10 -13.65
N SER A 92 2.73 -0.34 -14.47
CA SER A 92 2.64 -1.56 -15.27
C SER A 92 3.81 -1.65 -16.23
N GLY A 93 4.42 -2.84 -16.33
CA GLY A 93 5.56 -3.08 -17.21
C GLY A 93 6.87 -2.41 -16.78
N LYS A 94 6.89 -1.72 -15.64
CA LYS A 94 8.12 -1.11 -15.13
C LYS A 94 9.00 -2.18 -14.48
N LYS A 95 10.32 -1.89 -14.45
CA LYS A 95 11.30 -2.78 -13.85
C LYS A 95 11.01 -2.94 -12.36
N GLY A 96 11.14 -4.17 -11.87
CA GLY A 96 10.89 -4.48 -10.46
C GLY A 96 9.74 -5.47 -10.30
N GLY A 97 9.13 -5.46 -9.16
CA GLY A 97 8.00 -6.33 -8.84
C GLY A 97 7.93 -6.66 -7.36
N TYR A 98 7.40 -7.84 -7.07
CA TYR A 98 7.22 -8.31 -5.71
C TYR A 98 8.54 -8.37 -4.93
N GLN A 99 8.52 -7.87 -3.70
CA GLN A 99 9.69 -7.86 -2.82
C GLN A 99 9.55 -8.80 -1.62
N CYS A 100 8.48 -8.61 -0.86
CA CYS A 100 8.26 -9.38 0.37
C CYS A 100 6.83 -9.19 0.86
N SER A 101 6.48 -9.94 1.90
CA SER A 101 5.18 -9.81 2.56
C SER A 101 5.36 -9.82 4.08
N TYR A 102 4.41 -9.23 4.76
CA TYR A 102 4.26 -9.41 6.20
C TYR A 102 2.78 -9.60 6.51
N HIS A 103 2.47 -10.01 7.72
CA HIS A 103 1.07 -10.17 8.13
C HIS A 103 0.85 -9.57 9.52
N ARG A 104 -0.39 -9.25 9.80
CA ARG A 104 -0.81 -8.73 11.10
C ARG A 104 -2.09 -9.43 11.53
N GLU A 105 -2.12 -9.81 12.77
CA GLU A 105 -3.30 -10.38 13.39
C GLU A 105 -3.94 -9.33 14.29
N ASN A 106 -5.02 -8.73 13.76
CA ASN A 106 -5.89 -7.85 14.52
C ASN A 106 -7.21 -8.58 14.66
N LYS A 107 -7.70 -8.76 15.85
CA LYS A 107 -8.91 -9.54 16.12
C LYS A 107 -10.04 -9.20 15.13
N GLY A 108 -10.40 -10.17 14.27
CA GLY A 108 -11.44 -10.00 13.25
C GLY A 108 -11.03 -9.18 12.03
N GLN A 109 -9.77 -8.76 11.94
CA GLN A 109 -9.27 -7.92 10.86
C GLN A 109 -7.83 -8.29 10.49
N ASN A 110 -7.55 -9.59 10.37
CA ASN A 110 -6.22 -10.05 10.00
C ASN A 110 -5.93 -9.77 8.53
N TYR A 111 -4.71 -9.40 8.22
CA TYR A 111 -4.34 -9.12 6.84
C TYR A 111 -2.89 -9.54 6.52
N ILE A 112 -2.66 -9.78 5.24
CA ILE A 112 -1.34 -10.02 4.66
C ILE A 112 -1.05 -8.82 3.76
N VAL A 113 0.15 -8.27 3.85
CA VAL A 113 0.57 -7.15 2.98
C VAL A 113 1.65 -7.64 2.04
N ASP A 114 1.40 -7.48 0.73
CA ASP A 114 2.41 -7.73 -0.30
C ASP A 114 3.04 -6.40 -0.68
N ILE A 115 4.36 -6.33 -0.65
CA ILE A 115 5.10 -5.12 -0.98
C ILE A 115 5.80 -5.28 -2.31
N TYR A 116 5.54 -4.32 -3.22
CA TYR A 116 6.15 -4.25 -4.54
C TYR A 116 7.05 -3.03 -4.62
N ARG A 117 8.09 -3.11 -5.44
CA ARG A 117 8.94 -1.96 -5.75
C ARG A 117 9.14 -1.90 -7.26
N PHE A 118 8.86 -0.74 -7.83
CA PHE A 118 9.01 -0.49 -9.26
C PHE A 118 9.97 0.68 -9.47
N ASP A 119 10.85 0.55 -10.46
CA ASP A 119 11.74 1.63 -10.87
C ASP A 119 11.04 2.45 -11.95
N MET A 120 10.83 3.73 -11.68
CA MET A 120 10.12 4.62 -12.60
C MET A 120 10.57 6.05 -12.36
N ASP A 121 11.00 6.72 -13.42
CA ASP A 121 11.30 8.14 -13.36
C ASP A 121 10.03 8.94 -13.63
N ALA A 122 9.68 9.78 -12.67
CA ALA A 122 8.53 10.66 -12.74
C ALA A 122 8.81 11.88 -11.87
N GLY A 123 8.14 12.98 -12.14
CA GLY A 123 8.23 14.18 -11.34
C GLY A 123 6.98 14.39 -10.50
N GLU A 124 7.07 15.33 -9.54
CA GLU A 124 5.91 15.67 -8.73
C GLU A 124 4.80 16.29 -9.58
N GLU A 125 5.16 16.89 -10.71
CA GLU A 125 4.22 17.43 -11.70
C GLU A 125 3.35 16.35 -12.37
N ASP A 126 3.79 15.09 -12.33
CA ASP A 126 3.04 13.97 -12.92
C ASP A 126 1.98 13.42 -11.97
N LEU A 127 2.03 13.81 -10.70
CA LEU A 127 1.13 13.30 -9.69
C LEU A 127 -0.25 13.95 -9.81
N ARG A 128 -1.29 13.11 -9.67
CA ARG A 128 -2.68 13.57 -9.52
C ARG A 128 -3.23 12.81 -8.32
N LEU A 129 -3.37 13.52 -7.22
CA LEU A 129 -3.73 12.91 -5.93
C LEU A 129 -5.25 12.77 -5.78
N GLN A 130 -5.65 11.70 -5.11
CA GLN A 130 -7.03 11.43 -4.77
C GLN A 130 -7.38 12.27 -3.53
N LYS A 131 -8.03 13.40 -3.74
CA LYS A 131 -8.24 14.43 -2.71
C LYS A 131 -8.93 13.95 -1.43
N GLU A 132 -9.80 12.97 -1.55
CA GLU A 132 -10.53 12.41 -0.41
C GLU A 132 -9.62 11.57 0.49
N GLU A 133 -8.50 11.11 -0.04
CA GLU A 133 -7.60 10.20 0.66
C GLU A 133 -6.25 10.85 0.97
N THR A 134 -5.79 11.75 0.12
CA THR A 134 -4.40 12.17 0.06
C THR A 134 -4.29 13.68 -0.08
N MET A 135 -3.61 14.33 0.85
CA MET A 135 -3.41 15.79 0.80
C MET A 135 -2.01 16.20 0.34
N GLY A 136 -1.09 15.25 0.16
CA GLY A 136 0.26 15.53 -0.32
C GLY A 136 0.87 14.32 -0.96
N GLY A 137 1.82 14.56 -1.86
CA GLY A 137 2.62 13.52 -2.50
C GLY A 137 3.94 14.12 -2.95
N LYS A 138 5.00 13.37 -2.77
CA LYS A 138 6.34 13.81 -3.18
C LYS A 138 7.27 12.62 -3.34
N PHE A 139 8.43 12.88 -3.94
CA PHE A 139 9.54 11.93 -3.96
C PHE A 139 10.53 12.34 -2.86
N ALA A 140 10.75 11.45 -1.90
CA ALA A 140 11.56 11.69 -0.73
C ALA A 140 12.80 10.80 -0.74
N SER A 141 13.91 11.33 -0.24
CA SER A 141 15.11 10.52 -0.02
C SER A 141 14.88 9.55 1.14
N LEU A 142 15.70 8.51 1.20
CA LEU A 142 15.63 7.58 2.34
C LEU A 142 15.88 8.31 3.67
N GLU A 143 16.80 9.29 3.67
CA GLU A 143 17.07 10.09 4.87
C GLU A 143 15.84 10.83 5.34
N GLU A 144 15.11 11.44 4.42
CA GLU A 144 13.88 12.15 4.73
C GLU A 144 12.81 11.20 5.28
N ILE A 145 12.67 10.01 4.68
CA ILE A 145 11.73 8.99 5.16
C ILE A 145 12.09 8.56 6.58
N LYS A 146 13.38 8.36 6.86
CA LYS A 146 13.85 8.01 8.21
C LYS A 146 13.52 9.09 9.23
N GLU A 147 13.67 10.37 8.85
CA GLU A 147 13.31 11.49 9.73
C GLU A 147 11.82 11.50 10.05
N ILE A 148 10.98 11.28 9.04
CA ILE A 148 9.52 11.20 9.24
C ILE A 148 9.18 10.03 10.16
N ALA A 149 9.80 8.87 9.94
CA ALA A 149 9.59 7.68 10.75
C ALA A 149 10.04 7.90 12.20
N ALA A 150 11.15 8.61 12.40
CA ALA A 150 11.66 8.92 13.74
C ALA A 150 10.69 9.79 14.55
N LYS A 151 9.88 10.59 13.85
CA LYS A 151 8.82 11.39 14.47
C LYS A 151 7.55 10.58 14.75
N GLY A 152 7.52 9.31 14.33
CA GLY A 152 6.33 8.48 14.45
C GLY A 152 5.22 8.83 13.48
N GLU A 153 5.58 9.39 12.32
CA GLU A 153 4.61 9.89 11.33
C GLU A 153 4.67 9.17 9.98
N PHE A 154 5.37 8.03 9.90
CA PHE A 154 5.43 7.20 8.70
C PHE A 154 4.83 5.83 9.00
N LEU A 155 3.76 5.48 8.28
CA LEU A 155 3.02 4.24 8.52
C LEU A 155 3.84 2.99 8.17
N HIS A 156 3.85 2.05 9.12
CA HIS A 156 4.43 0.70 8.94
C HIS A 156 5.92 0.69 8.60
N TYR A 157 6.64 1.75 8.92
CA TYR A 157 8.05 1.89 8.52
C TYR A 157 8.88 0.66 8.89
N ASP A 158 8.78 0.18 10.13
CA ASP A 158 9.59 -0.96 10.59
C ASP A 158 9.31 -2.25 9.81
N SER A 159 8.09 -2.40 9.31
CA SER A 159 7.70 -3.58 8.52
C SER A 159 8.17 -3.52 7.08
N ILE A 160 8.41 -2.32 6.54
CA ILE A 160 8.67 -2.13 5.11
C ILE A 160 10.07 -1.57 4.82
N ARG A 161 10.82 -1.18 5.84
CA ARG A 161 12.11 -0.47 5.66
C ARG A 161 13.10 -1.15 4.71
N LYS A 162 13.11 -2.48 4.67
CA LYS A 162 14.02 -3.23 3.81
C LYS A 162 13.79 -2.99 2.32
N VAL A 163 12.59 -2.60 1.96
CA VAL A 163 12.24 -2.36 0.55
C VAL A 163 12.88 -1.07 0.03
N PHE A 164 13.23 -0.14 0.92
CA PHE A 164 13.93 1.08 0.57
C PHE A 164 15.45 0.86 0.43
N GLU A 165 15.95 -0.24 0.94
CA GLU A 165 17.38 -0.56 0.92
C GLU A 165 17.70 -1.51 -0.24
N ASP A 166 18.92 -1.46 -0.74
CA ASP A 166 19.40 -2.38 -1.79
C ASP A 166 20.00 -3.64 -1.17
#